data_7859506f8c51b2bad419f48661d51561
#
_entry.id   7859506f8c51b2bad419f48661d51561
#
_cell.length_a   1.000
_cell.length_b   1.000
_cell.length_c   1.000
_cell.angle_alpha   90.00
_cell.angle_beta   90.00
_cell.angle_gamma   90.00
#
_symmetry.space_group_name_H-M   'P 1'
#
loop_
_entity.id
_entity.type
_entity.pdbx_description
1 polymer ?
#
loop_
_entity_poly.entity_id
_entity_poly.type
_entity_poly.pdbx_seq_one_letter_code
_entity_poly.pdbx_strand_id
1 'polypeptide(L)'
;MVGVGTVSLVVLEATTPSGALLGLLAGLSAASIVHLLFGSNAGRPSLAEVRWALDELGVEVTDLSEAVRQEAGVFVLDAVGDGGRPLMVKVYGRDAWDTQVLVKAWRSLWYRDVEALTLTRLQQVEHEGLVTLLAGRNGVPVHDVVRAGRTAGRDALLVLRVRGEPLAVGGAAGAGDATVAPAVLDGLWDTVTALGDAGFAHGDLAPDRFRVDGPDVVVDGLAGAAVAPSGDQV
;
A
#
# COMPACT_ATOMS: atom_id res chain seq x y z
N MET A 1 13.78 -25.11 8.69
CA MET A 1 13.88 -26.58 8.70
C MET A 1 14.25 -27.19 7.33
N VAL A 2 13.75 -26.68 6.20
CA VAL A 2 14.07 -27.22 4.85
C VAL A 2 15.58 -27.20 4.54
N GLY A 3 16.31 -26.15 4.89
CA GLY A 3 17.73 -26.02 4.61
C GLY A 3 18.62 -27.08 5.30
N VAL A 4 18.27 -27.48 6.53
CA VAL A 4 19.03 -28.50 7.27
C VAL A 4 18.86 -29.87 6.60
N GLY A 5 17.66 -30.20 6.15
CA GLY A 5 17.39 -31.46 5.43
C GLY A 5 18.15 -31.53 4.11
N THR A 6 18.21 -30.44 3.34
CA THR A 6 18.92 -30.39 2.06
C THR A 6 20.44 -30.58 2.25
N VAL A 7 21.03 -29.93 3.26
CA VAL A 7 22.46 -30.10 3.59
C VAL A 7 22.75 -31.53 4.04
N SER A 8 21.88 -32.12 4.85
CA SER A 8 22.05 -33.49 5.31
C SER A 8 22.03 -34.51 4.15
N LEU A 9 21.15 -34.31 3.17
CA LEU A 9 21.08 -35.18 1.98
C LEU A 9 22.35 -35.11 1.11
N VAL A 10 22.95 -33.92 0.99
CA VAL A 10 24.20 -33.74 0.24
C VAL A 10 25.37 -34.36 1.02
N VAL A 11 25.44 -34.17 2.33
CA VAL A 11 26.51 -34.72 3.17
C VAL A 11 26.46 -36.26 3.24
N LEU A 12 25.23 -36.86 3.13
CA LEU A 12 25.05 -38.32 3.09
C LEU A 12 25.24 -38.90 1.69
N GLU A 13 25.70 -38.12 0.71
CA GLU A 13 25.88 -38.53 -0.70
C GLU A 13 24.58 -39.07 -1.37
N ALA A 14 23.45 -38.82 -0.75
CA ALA A 14 22.14 -39.29 -1.24
C ALA A 14 21.68 -38.52 -2.50
N THR A 15 22.29 -37.36 -2.77
CA THR A 15 22.01 -36.54 -3.97
C THR A 15 23.24 -35.72 -4.35
N THR A 16 23.35 -35.36 -5.62
CA THR A 16 24.37 -34.41 -6.07
C THR A 16 24.06 -32.99 -5.60
N PRO A 17 25.07 -32.13 -5.36
CA PRO A 17 24.83 -30.72 -4.97
C PRO A 17 23.92 -29.98 -5.96
N SER A 18 24.07 -30.27 -7.25
CA SER A 18 23.21 -29.71 -8.29
C SER A 18 21.75 -30.21 -8.21
N GLY A 19 21.55 -31.48 -7.92
CA GLY A 19 20.22 -32.05 -7.70
C GLY A 19 19.51 -31.45 -6.49
N ALA A 20 20.26 -31.28 -5.39
CA ALA A 20 19.75 -30.61 -4.18
C ALA A 20 19.34 -29.16 -4.46
N LEU A 21 20.16 -28.42 -5.21
CA LEU A 21 19.86 -27.03 -5.61
C LEU A 21 18.64 -26.93 -6.50
N LEU A 22 18.55 -27.80 -7.52
CA LEU A 22 17.39 -27.87 -8.40
C LEU A 22 16.10 -28.24 -7.65
N GLY A 23 16.16 -29.17 -6.73
CA GLY A 23 15.03 -29.54 -5.87
C GLY A 23 14.56 -28.39 -4.99
N LEU A 24 15.51 -27.62 -4.39
CA LEU A 24 15.20 -26.44 -3.61
C LEU A 24 14.53 -25.35 -4.47
N LEU A 25 15.09 -25.07 -5.65
CA LEU A 25 14.54 -24.08 -6.57
C LEU A 25 13.15 -24.47 -7.06
N ALA A 26 12.95 -25.74 -7.43
CA ALA A 26 11.64 -26.25 -7.84
C ALA A 26 10.61 -26.16 -6.70
N GLY A 27 10.99 -26.51 -5.47
CA GLY A 27 10.13 -26.39 -4.29
C GLY A 27 9.76 -24.94 -3.96
N LEU A 28 10.72 -24.03 -4.02
CA LEU A 28 10.47 -22.59 -3.83
C LEU A 28 9.57 -22.02 -4.93
N SER A 29 9.80 -22.42 -6.18
CA SER A 29 8.97 -21.97 -7.31
C SER A 29 7.53 -22.47 -7.16
N ALA A 30 7.33 -23.74 -6.82
CA ALA A 30 6.01 -24.31 -6.59
C ALA A 30 5.30 -23.64 -5.43
N ALA A 31 5.98 -23.43 -4.31
CA ALA A 31 5.43 -22.72 -3.15
C ALA A 31 5.06 -21.28 -3.51
N SER A 32 5.89 -20.56 -4.27
CA SER A 32 5.61 -19.22 -4.73
C SER A 32 4.40 -19.16 -5.67
N ILE A 33 4.28 -20.10 -6.59
CA ILE A 33 3.12 -20.21 -7.50
C ILE A 33 1.84 -20.46 -6.71
N VAL A 34 1.86 -21.39 -5.75
CA VAL A 34 0.70 -21.67 -4.89
C VAL A 34 0.31 -20.43 -4.09
N HIS A 35 1.30 -19.74 -3.51
CA HIS A 35 1.06 -18.52 -2.74
C HIS A 35 0.50 -17.39 -3.61
N LEU A 36 0.98 -17.22 -4.84
CA LEU A 36 0.48 -16.22 -5.79
C LEU A 36 -0.94 -16.53 -6.30
N LEU A 37 -1.28 -17.82 -6.50
CA LEU A 37 -2.58 -18.22 -7.05
C LEU A 37 -3.68 -18.28 -6.00
N PHE A 38 -3.36 -18.73 -4.79
CA PHE A 38 -4.34 -18.97 -3.74
C PHE A 38 -4.30 -17.95 -2.61
N GLY A 39 -3.25 -17.12 -2.54
CA GLY A 39 -3.00 -16.21 -1.45
C GLY A 39 -2.81 -16.95 -0.12
N SER A 40 -2.47 -16.21 0.91
CA SER A 40 -2.49 -16.71 2.28
C SER A 40 -3.50 -15.87 3.07
N ASN A 41 -4.57 -16.49 3.54
CA ASN A 41 -5.50 -15.85 4.50
C ASN A 41 -4.89 -15.73 5.91
N ALA A 42 -3.70 -16.30 6.12
CA ALA A 42 -3.11 -16.46 7.45
C ALA A 42 -2.54 -15.18 8.07
N GLY A 43 -2.60 -14.04 7.37
CA GLY A 43 -2.04 -12.77 7.86
C GLY A 43 -2.98 -11.56 7.74
N ARG A 44 -4.17 -11.72 7.18
CA ARG A 44 -5.14 -10.62 7.13
C ARG A 44 -5.93 -10.59 8.46
N PRO A 45 -5.98 -9.43 9.14
CA PRO A 45 -6.83 -9.31 10.31
C PRO A 45 -8.30 -9.47 9.92
N SER A 46 -9.08 -10.08 10.78
CA SER A 46 -10.53 -10.15 10.60
C SER A 46 -11.16 -8.74 10.75
N LEU A 47 -12.32 -8.53 10.12
CA LEU A 47 -13.08 -7.28 10.29
C LEU A 47 -13.39 -6.99 11.75
N ALA A 48 -13.59 -8.04 12.57
CA ALA A 48 -13.85 -7.91 14.00
C ALA A 48 -12.62 -7.38 14.76
N GLU A 49 -11.41 -7.87 14.42
CA GLU A 49 -10.16 -7.38 15.00
C GLU A 49 -9.88 -5.93 14.60
N VAL A 50 -10.14 -5.57 13.35
CA VAL A 50 -9.98 -4.19 12.89
C VAL A 50 -11.00 -3.27 13.57
N ARG A 51 -12.26 -3.70 13.69
CA ARG A 51 -13.30 -2.91 14.40
C ARG A 51 -12.90 -2.67 15.85
N TRP A 52 -12.44 -3.70 16.54
CA TRP A 52 -11.97 -3.58 17.91
C TRP A 52 -10.78 -2.60 18.03
N ALA A 53 -9.83 -2.67 17.10
CA ALA A 53 -8.69 -1.76 17.09
C ALA A 53 -9.08 -0.29 16.79
N LEU A 54 -10.09 -0.08 15.93
CA LEU A 54 -10.66 1.25 15.68
C LEU A 54 -11.32 1.81 16.93
N ASP A 55 -12.05 0.98 17.68
CA ASP A 55 -12.66 1.35 18.95
C ASP A 55 -11.61 1.74 20.00
N GLU A 56 -10.53 0.95 20.14
CA GLU A 56 -9.37 1.32 20.99
C GLU A 56 -8.73 2.66 20.62
N LEU A 57 -8.69 2.97 19.33
CA LEU A 57 -8.16 4.23 18.81
C LEU A 57 -9.16 5.40 18.94
N GLY A 58 -10.36 5.13 19.45
CA GLY A 58 -11.42 6.12 19.59
C GLY A 58 -12.01 6.54 18.23
N VAL A 59 -12.02 5.65 17.25
CA VAL A 59 -12.65 5.85 15.95
C VAL A 59 -13.92 5.02 15.90
N GLU A 60 -15.05 5.67 16.07
CA GLU A 60 -16.35 5.03 15.96
C GLU A 60 -16.70 4.77 14.50
N VAL A 61 -17.03 3.51 14.19
CA VAL A 61 -17.45 3.08 12.85
C VAL A 61 -18.78 2.36 12.92
N THR A 62 -19.72 2.77 12.08
CA THR A 62 -21.05 2.15 11.99
C THR A 62 -21.05 1.00 10.99
N ASP A 63 -20.27 1.12 9.93
CA ASP A 63 -20.08 0.09 8.90
C ASP A 63 -18.59 -0.10 8.60
N LEU A 64 -18.22 -1.34 8.26
CA LEU A 64 -16.84 -1.71 7.92
C LEU A 64 -16.89 -2.86 6.93
N SER A 65 -16.36 -2.64 5.74
CA SER A 65 -16.35 -3.62 4.65
C SER A 65 -15.02 -3.60 3.91
N GLU A 66 -14.70 -4.68 3.21
CA GLU A 66 -13.52 -4.73 2.37
C GLU A 66 -13.69 -3.79 1.18
N ALA A 67 -12.71 -2.90 0.95
CA ALA A 67 -12.74 -2.01 -0.19
C ALA A 67 -12.62 -2.80 -1.50
N VAL A 68 -13.38 -2.39 -2.51
CA VAL A 68 -13.34 -3.02 -3.84
C VAL A 68 -11.92 -2.97 -4.42
N ARG A 69 -11.21 -1.89 -4.13
CA ARG A 69 -9.84 -1.72 -4.55
C ARG A 69 -8.89 -2.00 -3.39
N GLN A 70 -7.97 -2.94 -3.63
CA GLN A 70 -6.90 -3.28 -2.70
C GLN A 70 -5.57 -2.73 -3.18
N GLU A 71 -4.69 -2.38 -2.26
CA GLU A 71 -3.31 -1.98 -2.56
C GLU A 71 -2.35 -3.15 -2.33
N ALA A 72 -1.28 -3.21 -3.11
CA ALA A 72 -0.29 -4.27 -2.95
C ALA A 72 0.35 -4.22 -1.56
N GLY A 73 0.09 -5.24 -0.76
CA GLY A 73 0.63 -5.36 0.58
C GLY A 73 -0.09 -4.54 1.65
N VAL A 74 -1.22 -3.94 1.35
CA VAL A 74 -2.06 -3.20 2.30
C VAL A 74 -3.50 -3.71 2.21
N PHE A 75 -4.08 -4.06 3.33
CA PHE A 75 -5.50 -4.43 3.37
C PHE A 75 -6.34 -3.17 3.56
N VAL A 76 -7.07 -2.79 2.52
CA VAL A 76 -7.87 -1.57 2.50
C VAL A 76 -9.33 -1.89 2.81
N LEU A 77 -9.90 -1.14 3.74
CA LEU A 77 -11.29 -1.27 4.15
C LEU A 77 -11.99 0.08 3.98
N ASP A 78 -13.22 0.01 3.49
CA ASP A 78 -14.14 1.14 3.50
C ASP A 78 -14.92 1.11 4.81
N ALA A 79 -15.06 2.26 5.44
CA ALA A 79 -15.79 2.41 6.69
C ALA A 79 -16.68 3.66 6.67
N VAL A 80 -17.72 3.63 7.49
CA VAL A 80 -18.57 4.78 7.73
C VAL A 80 -18.38 5.20 9.19
N GLY A 81 -17.82 6.37 9.38
CA GLY A 81 -17.59 6.95 10.71
C GLY A 81 -18.81 7.71 11.24
N ASP A 82 -18.60 8.35 12.38
CA ASP A 82 -19.61 9.20 13.01
C ASP A 82 -20.14 10.28 12.04
N GLY A 83 -21.44 10.48 12.06
CA GLY A 83 -22.13 11.41 11.17
C GLY A 83 -22.18 10.97 9.71
N GLY A 84 -21.98 9.68 9.40
CA GLY A 84 -22.08 9.14 8.05
C GLY A 84 -20.88 9.50 7.14
N ARG A 85 -19.77 9.91 7.71
CA ARG A 85 -18.57 10.33 6.95
C ARG A 85 -17.81 9.12 6.40
N PRO A 86 -17.46 9.12 5.12
CA PRO A 86 -16.67 8.03 4.55
C PRO A 86 -15.24 8.04 5.11
N LEU A 87 -14.80 6.86 5.56
CA LEU A 87 -13.46 6.62 6.04
C LEU A 87 -12.82 5.50 5.22
N MET A 88 -11.52 5.58 5.06
CA MET A 88 -10.67 4.52 4.53
C MET A 88 -9.73 4.04 5.62
N VAL A 89 -9.72 2.74 5.86
CA VAL A 89 -8.83 2.12 6.86
C VAL A 89 -7.80 1.28 6.13
N LYS A 90 -6.55 1.69 6.18
CA LYS A 90 -5.41 0.95 5.62
C LYS A 90 -4.77 0.12 6.71
N VAL A 91 -4.72 -1.20 6.53
CA VAL A 91 -4.12 -2.14 7.47
C VAL A 91 -2.87 -2.76 6.87
N TYR A 92 -1.75 -2.53 7.49
CA TYR A 92 -0.45 -3.05 7.12
C TYR A 92 -0.18 -4.36 7.89
N GLY A 93 -0.62 -5.49 7.33
CA GLY A 93 -0.57 -6.81 7.94
C GLY A 93 0.76 -7.55 7.74
N ARG A 94 0.84 -8.78 8.28
CA ARG A 94 2.06 -9.61 8.21
C ARG A 94 2.42 -10.03 6.80
N ASP A 95 1.44 -10.40 5.98
CA ASP A 95 1.68 -10.90 4.62
C ASP A 95 2.08 -9.80 3.63
N ALA A 96 1.71 -8.55 3.94
CA ALA A 96 2.15 -7.39 3.21
C ALA A 96 3.68 -7.24 3.17
N TRP A 97 4.31 -7.60 4.28
CA TRP A 97 5.77 -7.46 4.42
C TRP A 97 6.53 -8.47 3.55
N ASP A 98 6.06 -9.72 3.49
CA ASP A 98 6.75 -10.77 2.74
C ASP A 98 6.70 -10.51 1.22
N THR A 99 5.56 -10.05 0.72
CA THR A 99 5.40 -9.69 -0.71
C THR A 99 6.20 -8.43 -1.06
N GLN A 100 6.19 -7.42 -0.19
CA GLN A 100 6.95 -6.19 -0.41
C GLN A 100 8.46 -6.41 -0.31
N VAL A 101 8.94 -7.26 0.60
CA VAL A 101 10.36 -7.63 0.72
C VAL A 101 10.85 -8.32 -0.56
N LEU A 102 10.06 -9.24 -1.12
CA LEU A 102 10.41 -9.91 -2.36
C LEU A 102 10.45 -8.95 -3.56
N VAL A 103 9.46 -8.10 -3.71
CA VAL A 103 9.42 -7.08 -4.78
C VAL A 103 10.51 -6.04 -4.61
N LYS A 104 10.74 -5.57 -3.38
CA LYS A 104 11.81 -4.61 -3.07
C LYS A 104 13.20 -5.24 -3.21
N ALA A 105 13.39 -6.49 -2.78
CA ALA A 105 14.64 -7.22 -2.99
C ALA A 105 14.93 -7.44 -4.48
N TRP A 106 13.89 -7.74 -5.28
CA TRP A 106 14.02 -7.83 -6.73
C TRP A 106 14.37 -6.49 -7.36
N ARG A 107 13.71 -5.40 -6.95
CA ARG A 107 14.02 -4.04 -7.43
C ARG A 107 15.39 -3.56 -6.96
N SER A 108 15.81 -3.84 -5.72
CA SER A 108 17.14 -3.45 -5.23
C SER A 108 18.27 -4.16 -5.96
N LEU A 109 18.04 -5.40 -6.42
CA LEU A 109 19.01 -6.14 -7.23
C LEU A 109 19.24 -5.49 -8.60
N TRP A 110 18.22 -4.83 -9.17
CA TRP A 110 18.26 -4.20 -10.49
C TRP A 110 18.47 -2.68 -10.45
N TYR A 111 18.07 -1.98 -9.39
CA TYR A 111 18.02 -0.51 -9.34
C TYR A 111 18.86 0.16 -8.25
N ARG A 112 19.68 -0.56 -7.50
CA ARG A 112 20.61 -0.01 -6.48
C ARG A 112 19.99 0.92 -5.40
N ASP A 113 18.69 0.94 -5.21
CA ASP A 113 18.04 1.71 -4.14
C ASP A 113 18.02 0.90 -2.83
N VAL A 114 19.03 1.11 -2.01
CA VAL A 114 19.25 0.40 -0.74
C VAL A 114 18.42 0.99 0.43
N GLU A 115 17.93 2.23 0.31
CA GLU A 115 17.28 2.94 1.42
C GLU A 115 15.85 2.48 1.74
N ALA A 116 15.18 1.78 0.84
CA ALA A 116 13.77 1.39 1.00
C ALA A 116 13.55 0.07 1.79
N LEU A 117 14.60 -0.59 2.29
CA LEU A 117 14.51 -1.97 2.76
C LEU A 117 14.16 -2.16 4.25
N THR A 118 14.05 -1.11 5.05
CA THR A 118 14.04 -1.25 6.51
C THR A 118 12.87 -0.63 7.26
N LEU A 119 11.84 -0.15 6.58
CA LEU A 119 10.69 0.41 7.28
C LEU A 119 9.83 -0.69 7.89
N THR A 120 9.69 -0.69 9.22
CA THR A 120 8.69 -1.52 9.90
C THR A 120 7.30 -1.08 9.48
N ARG A 121 6.28 -1.94 9.66
CA ARG A 121 4.87 -1.62 9.33
C ARG A 121 4.40 -0.31 9.97
N LEU A 122 4.77 -0.09 11.23
CA LEU A 122 4.43 1.15 11.92
C LEU A 122 5.11 2.34 11.26
N GLN A 123 6.38 2.23 10.90
CA GLN A 123 7.09 3.29 10.20
C GLN A 123 6.48 3.58 8.82
N GLN A 124 5.92 2.59 8.13
CA GLN A 124 5.19 2.80 6.87
C GLN A 124 3.91 3.61 7.10
N VAL A 125 3.13 3.26 8.12
CA VAL A 125 1.92 4.00 8.52
C VAL A 125 2.27 5.42 8.98
N GLU A 126 3.30 5.55 9.82
CA GLU A 126 3.78 6.85 10.30
C GLU A 126 4.30 7.71 9.14
N HIS A 127 5.02 7.09 8.20
CA HIS A 127 5.51 7.77 7.00
C HIS A 127 4.37 8.26 6.11
N GLU A 128 3.44 7.37 5.72
CA GLU A 128 2.29 7.75 4.90
C GLU A 128 1.45 8.82 5.59
N GLY A 129 1.15 8.64 6.89
CA GLY A 129 0.39 9.60 7.66
C GLY A 129 1.09 10.96 7.76
N LEU A 130 2.41 10.97 8.01
CA LEU A 130 3.20 12.20 8.09
C LEU A 130 3.26 12.93 6.75
N VAL A 131 3.55 12.20 5.65
CA VAL A 131 3.62 12.81 4.31
C VAL A 131 2.26 13.35 3.90
N THR A 132 1.17 12.62 4.17
CA THR A 132 -0.20 13.09 3.90
C THR A 132 -0.51 14.36 4.67
N LEU A 133 -0.17 14.42 5.97
CA LEU A 133 -0.36 15.63 6.79
C LEU A 133 0.47 16.81 6.28
N LEU A 134 1.73 16.58 5.93
CA LEU A 134 2.61 17.62 5.43
C LEU A 134 2.15 18.13 4.06
N ALA A 135 1.77 17.24 3.15
CA ALA A 135 1.22 17.62 1.85
C ALA A 135 -0.04 18.49 2.01
N GLY A 136 -0.99 18.04 2.86
CA GLY A 136 -2.20 18.81 3.15
C GLY A 136 -1.90 20.18 3.76
N ARG A 137 -0.92 20.29 4.65
CA ARG A 137 -0.50 21.59 5.24
C ARG A 137 0.14 22.53 4.22
N ASN A 138 0.72 21.99 3.17
CA ASN A 138 1.26 22.76 2.04
C ASN A 138 0.23 23.02 0.92
N GLY A 139 -1.05 22.73 1.18
CA GLY A 139 -2.13 23.06 0.26
C GLY A 139 -2.38 22.01 -0.83
N VAL A 140 -1.70 20.86 -0.76
CA VAL A 140 -1.98 19.75 -1.69
C VAL A 140 -3.32 19.11 -1.30
N PRO A 141 -4.26 18.93 -2.25
CA PRO A 141 -5.49 18.20 -1.98
C PRO A 141 -5.20 16.72 -1.69
N VAL A 142 -5.34 16.32 -0.43
CA VAL A 142 -5.15 14.95 0.06
C VAL A 142 -6.29 14.56 0.99
N HIS A 143 -6.35 13.31 1.40
CA HIS A 143 -7.24 12.84 2.46
C HIS A 143 -6.83 13.37 3.82
N ASP A 144 -7.81 13.57 4.72
CA ASP A 144 -7.48 13.98 6.09
C ASP A 144 -7.06 12.75 6.92
N VAL A 145 -5.91 12.82 7.56
CA VAL A 145 -5.48 11.79 8.51
C VAL A 145 -6.30 11.91 9.79
N VAL A 146 -7.08 10.87 10.09
CA VAL A 146 -7.91 10.81 11.32
C VAL A 146 -7.11 10.21 12.46
N ARG A 147 -6.50 9.03 12.23
CA ARG A 147 -5.74 8.28 13.23
C ARG A 147 -4.69 7.40 12.56
N ALA A 148 -3.61 7.19 13.30
CA ALA A 148 -2.63 6.14 13.03
C ALA A 148 -2.41 5.35 14.32
N GLY A 149 -2.24 4.04 14.22
CA GLY A 149 -2.08 3.20 15.40
C GLY A 149 -1.75 1.75 15.08
N ARG A 150 -1.92 0.89 16.07
CA ARG A 150 -1.68 -0.55 15.96
C ARG A 150 -2.87 -1.34 16.47
N THR A 151 -3.10 -2.53 15.88
CA THR A 151 -3.98 -3.54 16.45
C THR A 151 -3.29 -4.29 17.60
N ALA A 152 -4.06 -4.99 18.43
CA ALA A 152 -3.51 -5.95 19.40
C ALA A 152 -2.64 -7.03 18.73
N GLY A 153 -2.96 -7.41 17.48
CA GLY A 153 -2.20 -8.33 16.66
C GLY A 153 -0.88 -7.77 16.12
N ARG A 154 -0.53 -6.52 16.45
CA ARG A 154 0.63 -5.76 15.98
C ARG A 154 0.58 -5.34 14.50
N ASP A 155 -0.58 -5.41 13.85
CA ASP A 155 -0.75 -4.78 12.55
C ASP A 155 -0.82 -3.27 12.73
N ALA A 156 -0.28 -2.53 11.77
CA ALA A 156 -0.35 -1.08 11.81
C ALA A 156 -1.58 -0.59 11.02
N LEU A 157 -2.24 0.44 11.54
CA LEU A 157 -3.47 1.01 10.99
C LEU A 157 -3.28 2.48 10.67
N LEU A 158 -3.77 2.89 9.49
CA LEU A 158 -3.95 4.28 9.11
C LEU A 158 -5.42 4.51 8.77
N VAL A 159 -6.04 5.47 9.42
CA VAL A 159 -7.43 5.88 9.17
C VAL A 159 -7.44 7.23 8.50
N LEU A 160 -8.01 7.29 7.31
CA LEU A 160 -8.14 8.49 6.50
C LEU A 160 -9.62 8.84 6.34
N ARG A 161 -9.95 10.13 6.39
CA ARG A 161 -11.25 10.62 5.94
C ARG A 161 -11.18 10.82 4.44
N VAL A 162 -12.04 10.07 3.75
CA VAL A 162 -12.08 10.08 2.29
C VAL A 162 -12.68 11.39 1.79
N ARG A 163 -12.04 12.01 0.82
CA ARG A 163 -12.54 13.15 0.08
C ARG A 163 -12.75 12.75 -1.38
N GLY A 164 -13.87 13.17 -1.92
CA GLY A 164 -14.21 13.00 -3.34
C GLY A 164 -14.50 11.55 -3.75
N GLU A 165 -14.87 11.38 -5.00
CA GLU A 165 -15.18 10.11 -5.65
C GLU A 165 -13.99 9.63 -6.48
N PRO A 166 -13.77 8.30 -6.64
CA PRO A 166 -12.69 7.78 -7.46
C PRO A 166 -12.74 8.35 -8.88
N LEU A 167 -11.58 8.74 -9.41
CA LEU A 167 -11.49 9.16 -10.80
C LEU A 167 -11.90 8.00 -11.72
N ALA A 168 -13.05 8.14 -12.40
CA ALA A 168 -13.51 7.16 -13.38
C ALA A 168 -12.65 7.29 -14.64
N VAL A 169 -11.62 6.46 -14.78
CA VAL A 169 -10.90 6.29 -16.03
C VAL A 169 -11.51 5.08 -16.73
N GLY A 170 -12.09 5.28 -17.91
CA GLY A 170 -12.78 4.24 -18.66
C GLY A 170 -11.93 3.00 -18.84
N GLY A 171 -12.39 1.88 -18.24
CA GLY A 171 -11.73 0.58 -18.36
C GLY A 171 -12.04 -0.38 -17.24
N ALA A 172 -13.21 -0.92 -17.17
CA ALA A 172 -13.56 -2.32 -16.88
C ALA A 172 -15.09 -2.43 -16.83
N ALA A 173 -15.67 -3.02 -17.86
CA ALA A 173 -17.09 -3.31 -18.03
C ALA A 173 -17.98 -2.13 -18.53
N GLY A 174 -17.78 -1.71 -19.75
CA GLY A 174 -18.75 -0.90 -20.50
C GLY A 174 -18.03 0.03 -21.45
N ALA A 175 -17.97 -0.35 -22.72
CA ALA A 175 -17.45 0.48 -23.81
C ALA A 175 -18.25 1.78 -23.96
N GLY A 176 -17.86 2.77 -23.21
CA GLY A 176 -18.19 4.17 -23.38
C GLY A 176 -16.90 4.94 -23.35
N ASP A 177 -16.70 5.78 -24.32
CA ASP A 177 -15.58 6.72 -24.42
C ASP A 177 -15.68 7.69 -23.22
N ALA A 178 -15.14 7.24 -22.04
CA ALA A 178 -15.12 8.06 -20.84
C ALA A 178 -14.02 9.11 -21.01
N THR A 179 -14.38 10.15 -21.78
CA THR A 179 -13.55 11.32 -21.93
C THR A 179 -13.51 12.03 -20.58
N VAL A 180 -12.36 12.01 -19.92
CA VAL A 180 -12.14 12.79 -18.69
C VAL A 180 -12.38 14.26 -19.02
N ALA A 181 -13.21 14.94 -18.24
CA ALA A 181 -13.50 16.35 -18.47
C ALA A 181 -12.21 17.19 -18.41
N PRO A 182 -11.99 18.15 -19.31
CA PRO A 182 -10.78 18.97 -19.31
C PRO A 182 -10.45 19.59 -17.97
N ALA A 183 -11.46 20.09 -17.24
CA ALA A 183 -11.26 20.65 -15.90
C ALA A 183 -10.69 19.66 -14.89
N VAL A 184 -10.99 18.36 -15.00
CA VAL A 184 -10.42 17.32 -14.13
C VAL A 184 -8.96 17.08 -14.51
N LEU A 185 -8.60 17.15 -15.79
CA LEU A 185 -7.21 17.05 -16.24
C LEU A 185 -6.38 18.24 -15.74
N ASP A 186 -6.93 19.45 -15.83
CA ASP A 186 -6.28 20.65 -15.28
C ASP A 186 -6.08 20.51 -13.77
N GLY A 187 -7.11 20.12 -13.03
CA GLY A 187 -7.02 19.88 -11.59
C GLY A 187 -6.02 18.76 -11.20
N LEU A 188 -5.87 17.73 -12.05
CA LEU A 188 -4.88 16.68 -11.85
C LEU A 188 -3.46 17.26 -11.96
N TRP A 189 -3.20 18.06 -13.00
CA TRP A 189 -1.90 18.72 -13.18
C TRP A 189 -1.60 19.70 -12.06
N ASP A 190 -2.59 20.46 -11.61
CA ASP A 190 -2.46 21.38 -10.47
C ASP A 190 -2.08 20.62 -9.20
N THR A 191 -2.72 19.49 -8.93
CA THR A 191 -2.42 18.64 -7.76
C THR A 191 -1.01 18.05 -7.83
N VAL A 192 -0.60 17.54 -9.00
CA VAL A 192 0.75 16.98 -9.19
C VAL A 192 1.81 18.07 -9.04
N THR A 193 1.56 19.26 -9.59
CA THR A 193 2.44 20.42 -9.46
C THR A 193 2.55 20.86 -8.00
N ALA A 194 1.41 21.00 -7.31
CA ALA A 194 1.39 21.36 -5.89
C ALA A 194 2.14 20.35 -5.02
N LEU A 195 2.07 19.05 -5.35
CA LEU A 195 2.84 18.01 -4.65
C LEU A 195 4.34 18.19 -4.85
N GLY A 196 4.77 18.47 -6.10
CA GLY A 196 6.17 18.79 -6.43
C GLY A 196 6.68 20.05 -5.73
N ASP A 197 5.87 21.13 -5.75
CA ASP A 197 6.20 22.41 -5.08
C ASP A 197 6.28 22.25 -3.55
N ALA A 198 5.49 21.33 -2.98
CA ALA A 198 5.58 20.96 -1.58
C ALA A 198 6.82 20.09 -1.25
N GLY A 199 7.64 19.76 -2.26
CA GLY A 199 8.87 18.99 -2.10
C GLY A 199 8.67 17.48 -2.00
N PHE A 200 7.57 16.94 -2.54
CA PHE A 200 7.28 15.51 -2.52
C PHE A 200 7.24 14.91 -3.93
N ALA A 201 7.86 13.75 -4.10
CA ALA A 201 7.67 12.87 -5.24
C ALA A 201 6.78 11.72 -4.83
N HIS A 202 5.69 11.46 -5.55
CA HIS A 202 4.71 10.43 -5.18
C HIS A 202 5.26 9.00 -5.28
N GLY A 203 6.09 8.74 -6.28
CA GLY A 203 6.71 7.43 -6.51
C GLY A 203 5.83 6.39 -7.22
N ASP A 204 4.49 6.55 -7.23
CA ASP A 204 3.53 5.62 -7.86
C ASP A 204 2.29 6.38 -8.35
N LEU A 205 2.47 7.36 -9.23
CA LEU A 205 1.36 8.09 -9.83
C LEU A 205 0.67 7.23 -10.90
N ALA A 206 -0.59 6.92 -10.66
CA ALA A 206 -1.48 6.25 -11.60
C ALA A 206 -2.87 6.90 -11.55
N PRO A 207 -3.69 6.82 -12.61
CA PRO A 207 -5.00 7.47 -12.63
C PRO A 207 -5.91 7.10 -11.47
N ASP A 208 -5.76 5.89 -10.99
CA ASP A 208 -6.51 5.33 -9.88
C ASP A 208 -6.06 5.85 -8.49
N ARG A 209 -4.99 6.65 -8.42
CA ARG A 209 -4.55 7.38 -7.23
C ARG A 209 -5.24 8.73 -7.06
N PHE A 210 -6.18 9.06 -7.94
CA PHE A 210 -6.86 10.34 -7.89
C PHE A 210 -8.35 10.19 -7.62
N ARG A 211 -8.89 11.16 -6.92
CA ARG A 211 -10.32 11.30 -6.64
C ARG A 211 -10.77 12.72 -6.96
N VAL A 212 -12.02 12.88 -7.35
CA VAL A 212 -12.60 14.18 -7.70
C VAL A 212 -13.50 14.65 -6.56
N ASP A 213 -13.18 15.78 -5.96
CA ASP A 213 -13.90 16.41 -4.85
C ASP A 213 -14.36 17.82 -5.27
N GLY A 214 -15.47 17.90 -5.97
CA GLY A 214 -15.94 19.14 -6.57
C GLY A 214 -14.94 19.69 -7.61
N PRO A 215 -14.34 20.87 -7.40
CA PRO A 215 -13.31 21.41 -8.28
C PRO A 215 -11.92 20.80 -8.05
N ASP A 216 -11.69 20.20 -6.88
CA ASP A 216 -10.40 19.68 -6.47
C ASP A 216 -10.18 18.26 -7.00
N VAL A 217 -8.94 17.94 -7.33
CA VAL A 217 -8.49 16.57 -7.58
C VAL A 217 -7.58 16.15 -6.44
N VAL A 218 -8.05 15.19 -5.63
CA VAL A 218 -7.39 14.70 -4.41
C VAL A 218 -6.46 13.55 -4.78
N VAL A 219 -5.22 13.57 -4.27
CA VAL A 219 -4.27 12.48 -4.45
C VAL A 219 -4.27 11.53 -3.24
N ASP A 220 -4.18 10.22 -3.50
CA ASP A 220 -4.12 9.12 -2.53
C ASP A 220 -2.85 8.29 -2.72
N GLY A 221 -2.52 7.45 -1.72
CA GLY A 221 -1.46 6.46 -1.82
C GLY A 221 -0.05 7.01 -1.64
N LEU A 222 0.15 7.92 -0.70
CA LEU A 222 1.45 8.54 -0.40
C LEU A 222 2.44 7.64 0.37
N ALA A 223 2.15 6.33 0.50
CA ALA A 223 3.03 5.37 1.18
C ALA A 223 4.42 5.26 0.54
N GLY A 224 4.50 5.44 -0.79
CA GLY A 224 5.75 5.42 -1.55
C GLY A 224 6.37 6.80 -1.79
N ALA A 225 5.78 7.85 -1.24
CA ALA A 225 6.25 9.20 -1.48
C ALA A 225 7.59 9.45 -0.78
N ALA A 226 8.46 10.18 -1.48
CA ALA A 226 9.76 10.59 -0.98
C ALA A 226 9.87 12.11 -0.99
N VAL A 227 10.71 12.65 -0.10
CA VAL A 227 11.09 14.07 -0.17
C VAL A 227 11.92 14.25 -1.43
N ALA A 228 11.43 15.06 -2.36
CA ALA A 228 12.18 15.38 -3.57
C ALA A 228 13.42 16.18 -3.18
N PRO A 229 14.62 15.86 -3.70
CA PRO A 229 15.78 16.70 -3.48
C PRO A 229 15.49 18.09 -4.08
N SER A 230 15.64 19.12 -3.24
CA SER A 230 15.50 20.51 -3.70
C SER A 230 16.43 20.73 -4.88
N GLY A 231 15.90 21.13 -6.04
CA GLY A 231 16.63 21.31 -7.29
C GLY A 231 17.74 22.37 -7.29
N ASP A 232 18.10 22.94 -6.14
CA ASP A 232 19.12 23.97 -5.96
C ASP A 232 20.51 23.42 -5.56
N GLN A 233 20.73 22.11 -5.68
CA GLN A 233 22.08 21.53 -5.49
C GLN A 233 22.52 20.74 -6.72
N VAL A 234 22.70 21.43 -7.84
CA VAL A 234 23.55 20.98 -8.96
C VAL A 234 24.50 22.12 -9.31
#